data_89ad64955f25b592ee562c41000ec27a
#
_entry.id   89ad64955f25b592ee562c41000ec27a
#
_cell.length_a   1.000
_cell.length_b   1.000
_cell.length_c   1.000
_cell.angle_alpha   90.00
_cell.angle_beta   90.00
_cell.angle_gamma   90.00
#
_symmetry.space_group_name_H-M   'P 1'
#
loop_
_entity.id
_entity.type
_entity.pdbx_description
1 polymer ?
#
loop_
_entity_poly.entity_id
_entity_poly.type
_entity_poly.pdbx_seq_one_letter_code
_entity_poly.pdbx_strand_id
1 'polypeptide(L)'
;MGVAMRRMGPKLKQVKRRREGSSITSQAKGVRMSGPGVARRQLLLNTARKMLRTTRLAELSLGEVARRAKVGKGSAYFFYDDVNALCASLKGLIDNEFQEVLRAPLTQSVSSWQEVIRLLYHRGIAFLENDPAACQLAIGVDASPALKLMDRANDVVAGRIFDEQISQRFVLPIIPDRPKLFFRALSLTDMMLSISMLERGKITPEYVEEGCRAAIAYLQIYIPEKLPRKKPEEFD
;
A
#
# COMPACT_ATOMS: atom_id res chain seq x y z
N MET A 1 45.09 29.74 51.37
CA MET A 1 44.03 28.73 51.77
C MET A 1 43.29 28.28 50.55
N GLY A 2 43.74 27.17 49.99
CA GLY A 2 43.12 26.61 48.75
C GLY A 2 42.28 25.42 49.13
N VAL A 3 41.00 25.44 48.71
CA VAL A 3 40.05 24.32 48.88
C VAL A 3 40.02 23.56 47.57
N ALA A 4 40.53 22.34 47.61
CA ALA A 4 40.49 21.40 46.47
C ALA A 4 39.09 20.79 46.34
N MET A 5 38.39 21.09 45.23
CA MET A 5 37.14 20.44 44.85
C MET A 5 37.44 19.11 44.14
N ARG A 6 37.19 18.00 44.81
CA ARG A 6 37.18 16.65 44.24
C ARG A 6 35.97 16.52 43.30
N ARG A 7 36.25 16.31 42.01
CA ARG A 7 35.23 15.87 41.02
C ARG A 7 35.01 14.38 41.19
N MET A 8 33.82 13.99 41.66
CA MET A 8 33.29 12.63 41.55
C MET A 8 32.42 12.55 40.28
N GLY A 9 32.94 11.87 39.26
CA GLY A 9 32.15 11.52 38.07
C GLY A 9 31.33 10.25 38.33
N PRO A 10 30.09 10.17 37.90
CA PRO A 10 29.32 8.94 38.04
C PRO A 10 29.78 7.89 37.00
N LYS A 11 30.06 6.68 37.51
CA LYS A 11 30.36 5.51 36.70
C LYS A 11 29.07 5.12 35.89
N LEU A 12 29.09 5.31 34.59
CA LEU A 12 28.09 4.76 33.68
C LEU A 12 28.23 3.23 33.63
N LYS A 13 27.26 2.52 34.18
CA LYS A 13 27.08 1.08 33.99
C LYS A 13 26.76 0.83 32.52
N GLN A 14 27.63 0.06 31.85
CA GLN A 14 27.38 -0.48 30.53
C GLN A 14 26.16 -1.39 30.59
N VAL A 15 25.02 -0.91 30.02
CA VAL A 15 23.86 -1.74 29.74
C VAL A 15 24.18 -2.54 28.49
N LYS A 16 24.35 -3.85 28.65
CA LYS A 16 24.41 -4.82 27.54
C LYS A 16 23.17 -4.66 26.67
N ARG A 17 23.32 -4.07 25.49
CA ARG A 17 22.30 -4.09 24.44
C ARG A 17 22.11 -5.53 23.99
N ARG A 18 21.03 -6.17 24.46
CA ARG A 18 20.46 -7.34 23.81
C ARG A 18 20.03 -6.91 22.41
N ARG A 19 20.69 -7.48 21.41
CA ARG A 19 20.22 -7.44 20.02
C ARG A 19 19.00 -8.34 19.93
N GLU A 20 17.83 -7.79 20.07
CA GLU A 20 16.57 -8.38 19.59
C GLU A 20 16.25 -7.72 18.25
N GLY A 21 16.93 -8.20 17.22
CA GLY A 21 16.51 -8.02 15.82
C GLY A 21 15.48 -9.10 15.50
N SER A 22 14.23 -8.93 15.86
CA SER A 22 13.17 -9.71 15.25
C SER A 22 12.84 -9.05 13.91
N SER A 23 13.44 -9.57 12.85
CA SER A 23 12.97 -9.33 11.50
C SER A 23 11.56 -9.88 11.36
N ILE A 24 10.57 -8.98 11.30
CA ILE A 24 9.19 -9.31 10.92
C ILE A 24 9.17 -9.50 9.39
N THR A 25 9.84 -10.51 8.93
CA THR A 25 9.58 -11.15 7.65
C THR A 25 8.90 -12.47 7.99
N SER A 26 7.58 -12.50 7.96
CA SER A 26 6.80 -13.72 7.87
C SER A 26 7.23 -14.42 6.56
N GLN A 27 8.31 -15.20 6.66
CA GLN A 27 8.72 -16.12 5.60
C GLN A 27 7.61 -17.17 5.48
N ALA A 28 6.79 -17.06 4.43
CA ALA A 28 6.06 -18.21 3.94
C ALA A 28 7.07 -19.33 3.80
N LYS A 29 6.88 -20.42 4.57
CA LYS A 29 7.74 -21.60 4.55
C LYS A 29 8.02 -21.96 3.09
N GLY A 30 9.27 -21.89 2.65
CA GLY A 30 9.71 -22.19 1.29
C GLY A 30 9.65 -23.68 0.98
N VAL A 31 8.47 -24.27 1.11
CA VAL A 31 8.18 -25.63 0.68
C VAL A 31 7.93 -25.57 -0.82
N ARG A 32 8.70 -26.29 -1.61
CA ARG A 32 8.37 -26.58 -3.01
C ARG A 32 6.98 -27.23 -3.03
N MET A 33 5.96 -26.40 -3.31
CA MET A 33 4.58 -26.89 -3.32
C MET A 33 4.34 -27.68 -4.60
N SER A 34 3.75 -28.87 -4.46
CA SER A 34 3.22 -29.64 -5.58
C SER A 34 2.08 -28.87 -6.25
N GLY A 35 1.79 -29.14 -7.52
CA GLY A 35 0.69 -28.51 -8.25
C GLY A 35 -0.65 -28.49 -7.47
N PRO A 36 -1.07 -29.61 -6.82
CA PRO A 36 -2.25 -29.65 -5.97
C PRO A 36 -2.20 -28.71 -4.75
N GLY A 37 -1.02 -28.48 -4.17
CA GLY A 37 -0.84 -27.54 -3.05
C GLY A 37 -1.03 -26.09 -3.48
N VAL A 38 -0.45 -25.71 -4.62
CA VAL A 38 -0.63 -24.37 -5.23
C VAL A 38 -2.11 -24.11 -5.53
N ALA A 39 -2.81 -25.09 -6.13
CA ALA A 39 -4.23 -24.97 -6.46
C ALA A 39 -5.09 -24.76 -5.20
N ARG A 40 -4.85 -25.50 -4.11
CA ARG A 40 -5.59 -25.33 -2.85
C ARG A 40 -5.32 -23.96 -2.21
N ARG A 41 -4.07 -23.51 -2.22
CA ARG A 41 -3.70 -22.18 -1.72
C ARG A 41 -4.43 -21.08 -2.49
N GLN A 42 -4.44 -21.16 -3.83
CA GLN A 42 -5.16 -20.21 -4.68
C GLN A 42 -6.67 -20.25 -4.44
N LEU A 43 -7.24 -21.44 -4.22
CA LEU A 43 -8.66 -21.59 -3.91
C LEU A 43 -9.04 -20.89 -2.60
N LEU A 44 -8.20 -20.98 -1.56
CA LEU A 44 -8.40 -20.26 -0.29
C LEU A 44 -8.38 -18.75 -0.50
N LEU A 45 -7.40 -18.22 -1.25
CA LEU A 45 -7.28 -16.79 -1.56
C LEU A 45 -8.49 -16.28 -2.34
N ASN A 46 -8.89 -16.99 -3.39
CA ASN A 46 -10.03 -16.63 -4.21
C ASN A 46 -11.35 -16.68 -3.40
N THR A 47 -11.47 -17.65 -2.48
CA THR A 47 -12.64 -17.76 -1.61
C THR A 47 -12.68 -16.61 -0.60
N ALA A 48 -11.56 -16.26 0.03
CA ALA A 48 -11.47 -15.12 0.93
C ALA A 48 -11.84 -13.81 0.20
N ARG A 49 -11.30 -13.57 -1.00
CA ARG A 49 -11.63 -12.39 -1.84
C ARG A 49 -13.13 -12.32 -2.15
N LYS A 50 -13.74 -13.46 -2.50
CA LYS A 50 -15.19 -13.52 -2.73
C LYS A 50 -16.01 -13.26 -1.46
N MET A 51 -15.57 -13.77 -0.31
CA MET A 51 -16.26 -13.55 0.97
C MET A 51 -16.23 -12.08 1.38
N LEU A 52 -15.11 -11.40 1.20
CA LEU A 52 -14.94 -9.97 1.50
C LEU A 52 -15.83 -9.04 0.64
N ARG A 53 -16.53 -9.56 -0.36
CA ARG A 53 -17.55 -8.79 -1.09
C ARG A 53 -18.81 -8.53 -0.26
N THR A 54 -19.10 -9.39 0.71
CA THR A 54 -20.34 -9.36 1.49
C THR A 54 -20.13 -9.52 2.99
N THR A 55 -18.91 -9.83 3.42
CA THR A 55 -18.54 -10.05 4.83
C THR A 55 -17.50 -9.02 5.22
N ARG A 56 -17.61 -8.45 6.42
CA ARG A 56 -16.59 -7.52 6.93
C ARG A 56 -15.29 -8.26 7.23
N LEU A 57 -14.16 -7.57 7.07
CA LEU A 57 -12.83 -8.14 7.34
C LEU A 57 -12.72 -8.66 8.78
N ALA A 58 -13.29 -7.95 9.76
CA ALA A 58 -13.33 -8.36 11.17
C ALA A 58 -14.07 -9.67 11.41
N GLU A 59 -14.99 -10.07 10.54
CA GLU A 59 -15.82 -11.28 10.66
C GLU A 59 -15.21 -12.48 9.92
N LEU A 60 -14.13 -12.24 9.13
CA LEU A 60 -13.52 -13.30 8.35
C LEU A 60 -12.74 -14.25 9.27
N SER A 61 -12.90 -15.56 9.06
CA SER A 61 -12.10 -16.58 9.75
C SER A 61 -11.53 -17.60 8.78
N LEU A 62 -10.31 -18.08 9.08
CA LEU A 62 -9.64 -19.09 8.24
C LEU A 62 -10.46 -20.38 8.13
N GLY A 63 -11.12 -20.79 9.24
CA GLY A 63 -11.98 -21.96 9.27
C GLY A 63 -13.17 -21.85 8.34
N GLU A 64 -13.84 -20.69 8.30
CA GLU A 64 -14.98 -20.45 7.43
C GLU A 64 -14.56 -20.36 5.95
N VAL A 65 -13.41 -19.71 5.68
CA VAL A 65 -12.83 -19.70 4.33
C VAL A 65 -12.52 -21.13 3.87
N ALA A 66 -11.88 -21.96 4.70
CA ALA A 66 -11.58 -23.36 4.38
C ALA A 66 -12.84 -24.17 4.08
N ARG A 67 -13.89 -24.00 4.91
CA ARG A 67 -15.18 -24.64 4.71
C ARG A 67 -15.82 -24.28 3.39
N ARG A 68 -15.90 -22.99 3.06
CA ARG A 68 -16.46 -22.50 1.78
C ARG A 68 -15.61 -22.90 0.56
N ALA A 69 -14.29 -22.92 0.73
CA ALA A 69 -13.37 -23.37 -0.31
C ALA A 69 -13.38 -24.90 -0.51
N LYS A 70 -14.07 -25.66 0.34
CA LYS A 70 -14.04 -27.12 0.37
C LYS A 70 -12.60 -27.66 0.51
N VAL A 71 -11.76 -26.94 1.24
CA VAL A 71 -10.38 -27.32 1.59
C VAL A 71 -10.40 -27.82 3.03
N GLY A 72 -9.80 -28.98 3.29
CA GLY A 72 -9.71 -29.53 4.63
C GLY A 72 -9.04 -28.55 5.60
N LYS A 73 -9.57 -28.43 6.83
CA LYS A 73 -9.09 -27.51 7.88
C LYS A 73 -7.58 -27.66 8.11
N GLY A 74 -7.07 -28.88 8.22
CA GLY A 74 -5.62 -29.14 8.36
C GLY A 74 -4.80 -28.58 7.20
N SER A 75 -5.29 -28.69 5.94
CA SER A 75 -4.62 -28.09 4.79
C SER A 75 -4.61 -26.57 4.83
N ALA A 76 -5.71 -25.94 5.28
CA ALA A 76 -5.75 -24.49 5.37
C ALA A 76 -4.76 -23.96 6.42
N TYR A 77 -4.69 -24.59 7.61
CA TYR A 77 -3.74 -24.25 8.66
C TYR A 77 -2.28 -24.66 8.35
N PHE A 78 -2.08 -25.54 7.38
CA PHE A 78 -0.76 -25.82 6.83
C PHE A 78 -0.24 -24.64 5.97
N PHE A 79 -1.12 -23.98 5.20
CA PHE A 79 -0.75 -22.85 4.33
C PHE A 79 -0.69 -21.52 5.08
N TYR A 80 -1.56 -21.31 6.06
CA TYR A 80 -1.71 -20.05 6.77
C TYR A 80 -1.89 -20.33 8.28
N ASP A 81 -1.07 -19.67 9.09
CA ASP A 81 -1.15 -19.84 10.56
C ASP A 81 -2.49 -19.32 11.11
N ASP A 82 -2.99 -18.25 10.51
CA ASP A 82 -4.27 -17.62 10.88
C ASP A 82 -4.91 -16.88 9.68
N VAL A 83 -6.02 -16.21 9.93
CA VAL A 83 -6.73 -15.39 8.93
C VAL A 83 -5.92 -14.16 8.53
N ASN A 84 -5.08 -13.59 9.40
CA ASN A 84 -4.25 -12.44 9.07
C ASN A 84 -3.17 -12.83 8.06
N ALA A 85 -2.55 -14.00 8.18
CA ALA A 85 -1.60 -14.55 7.22
C ALA A 85 -2.25 -14.77 5.84
N LEU A 86 -3.49 -15.27 5.82
CA LEU A 86 -4.28 -15.39 4.58
C LEU A 86 -4.56 -14.01 3.97
N CYS A 87 -5.02 -13.05 4.77
CA CYS A 87 -5.31 -11.68 4.33
C CYS A 87 -4.07 -10.95 3.82
N ALA A 88 -2.92 -11.13 4.49
CA ALA A 88 -1.65 -10.58 4.03
C ALA A 88 -1.24 -11.13 2.66
N SER A 89 -1.40 -12.45 2.45
CA SER A 89 -1.14 -13.07 1.14
C SER A 89 -2.11 -12.59 0.06
N LEU A 90 -3.39 -12.41 0.40
CA LEU A 90 -4.40 -11.86 -0.51
C LEU A 90 -4.10 -10.41 -0.86
N LYS A 91 -3.74 -9.59 0.14
CA LYS A 91 -3.35 -8.20 -0.08
C LYS A 91 -2.16 -8.10 -1.03
N GLY A 92 -1.13 -8.93 -0.86
CA GLY A 92 0.02 -8.92 -1.78
C GLY A 92 -0.36 -9.21 -3.24
N LEU A 93 -1.35 -10.06 -3.51
CA LEU A 93 -1.87 -10.28 -4.87
C LEU A 93 -2.62 -9.03 -5.38
N ILE A 94 -3.47 -8.46 -4.54
CA ILE A 94 -4.25 -7.26 -4.87
C ILE A 94 -3.33 -6.06 -5.11
N ASP A 95 -2.28 -5.89 -4.31
CA ASP A 95 -1.30 -4.81 -4.49
C ASP A 95 -0.58 -4.92 -5.84
N ASN A 96 -0.23 -6.14 -6.28
CA ASN A 96 0.34 -6.34 -7.61
C ASN A 96 -0.66 -5.96 -8.73
N GLU A 97 -1.91 -6.39 -8.62
CA GLU A 97 -2.96 -6.03 -9.58
C GLU A 97 -3.17 -4.51 -9.62
N PHE A 98 -3.20 -3.86 -8.46
CA PHE A 98 -3.30 -2.40 -8.34
C PHE A 98 -2.16 -1.67 -9.04
N GLN A 99 -0.93 -2.13 -8.83
CA GLN A 99 0.25 -1.57 -9.48
C GLN A 99 0.21 -1.73 -11.00
N GLU A 100 -0.23 -2.88 -11.52
CA GLU A 100 -0.42 -3.09 -12.96
C GLU A 100 -1.47 -2.14 -13.55
N VAL A 101 -2.57 -1.91 -12.82
CA VAL A 101 -3.59 -0.93 -13.20
C VAL A 101 -3.00 0.48 -13.27
N LEU A 102 -2.15 0.88 -12.31
CA LEU A 102 -1.50 2.19 -12.33
C LEU A 102 -0.43 2.32 -13.43
N ARG A 103 0.29 1.24 -13.77
CA ARG A 103 1.30 1.23 -14.83
C ARG A 103 0.70 1.26 -16.24
N ALA A 104 -0.54 0.86 -16.38
CA ALA A 104 -1.20 0.85 -17.69
C ALA A 104 -1.07 2.22 -18.37
N PRO A 105 -0.77 2.27 -19.70
CA PRO A 105 -0.61 3.53 -20.41
C PRO A 105 -1.79 4.48 -20.24
N LEU A 106 -1.53 5.76 -20.15
CA LEU A 106 -2.56 6.79 -20.22
C LEU A 106 -2.86 7.05 -21.70
N THR A 107 -4.08 6.68 -22.10
CA THR A 107 -4.56 6.84 -23.50
C THR A 107 -5.08 8.24 -23.77
N GLN A 108 -5.45 8.99 -22.71
CA GLN A 108 -5.94 10.36 -22.82
C GLN A 108 -4.79 11.34 -23.06
N SER A 109 -5.06 12.36 -23.89
CA SER A 109 -4.18 13.52 -23.99
C SER A 109 -4.26 14.29 -22.66
N VAL A 110 -3.10 14.59 -22.09
CA VAL A 110 -2.98 15.37 -20.85
C VAL A 110 -2.22 16.68 -21.12
N SER A 111 -2.68 17.78 -20.55
CA SER A 111 -2.11 19.11 -20.71
C SER A 111 -1.14 19.47 -19.58
N SER A 112 -1.28 18.86 -18.41
CA SER A 112 -0.52 19.17 -17.20
C SER A 112 -0.18 17.92 -16.38
N TRP A 113 0.82 18.04 -15.54
CA TRP A 113 1.17 16.96 -14.60
C TRP A 113 0.06 16.73 -13.54
N GLN A 114 -0.71 17.78 -13.22
CA GLN A 114 -1.85 17.69 -12.32
C GLN A 114 -2.96 16.79 -12.91
N GLU A 115 -3.17 16.87 -14.22
CA GLU A 115 -4.11 15.96 -14.90
C GLU A 115 -3.62 14.50 -14.85
N VAL A 116 -2.31 14.26 -14.97
CA VAL A 116 -1.75 12.91 -14.78
C VAL A 116 -2.05 12.39 -13.37
N ILE A 117 -1.83 13.21 -12.33
CA ILE A 117 -2.17 12.85 -10.94
C ILE A 117 -3.65 12.47 -10.82
N ARG A 118 -4.56 13.32 -11.34
CA ARG A 118 -6.01 13.07 -11.28
C ARG A 118 -6.38 11.74 -11.95
N LEU A 119 -5.87 11.51 -13.15
CA LEU A 119 -6.17 10.29 -13.91
C LEU A 119 -5.69 9.03 -13.20
N LEU A 120 -4.46 9.04 -12.67
CA LEU A 120 -3.92 7.90 -11.93
C LEU A 120 -4.68 7.67 -10.63
N TYR A 121 -5.02 8.75 -9.93
CA TYR A 121 -5.78 8.67 -8.68
C TYR A 121 -7.19 8.11 -8.92
N HIS A 122 -7.94 8.64 -9.88
CA HIS A 122 -9.25 8.10 -10.23
C HIS A 122 -9.19 6.66 -10.71
N ARG A 123 -8.12 6.27 -11.42
CA ARG A 123 -7.89 4.88 -11.82
C ARG A 123 -7.70 3.97 -10.60
N GLY A 124 -6.94 4.40 -9.61
CA GLY A 124 -6.78 3.68 -8.34
C GLY A 124 -8.09 3.57 -7.56
N ILE A 125 -8.88 4.66 -7.50
CA ILE A 125 -10.20 4.66 -6.86
C ILE A 125 -11.15 3.68 -7.55
N ALA A 126 -11.22 3.71 -8.87
CA ALA A 126 -12.06 2.77 -9.63
C ALA A 126 -11.69 1.31 -9.36
N PHE A 127 -10.40 1.00 -9.19
CA PHE A 127 -9.96 -0.32 -8.79
C PHE A 127 -10.51 -0.72 -7.41
N LEU A 128 -10.40 0.17 -6.41
CA LEU A 128 -10.90 -0.09 -5.04
C LEU A 128 -12.43 -0.23 -5.00
N GLU A 129 -13.15 0.59 -5.76
CA GLU A 129 -14.62 0.54 -5.84
C GLU A 129 -15.12 -0.75 -6.51
N ASN A 130 -14.38 -1.26 -7.50
CA ASN A 130 -14.74 -2.49 -8.20
C ASN A 130 -14.37 -3.76 -7.43
N ASP A 131 -13.49 -3.67 -6.43
CA ASP A 131 -13.11 -4.80 -5.58
C ASP A 131 -13.26 -4.47 -4.09
N PRO A 132 -14.39 -4.85 -3.48
CA PRO A 132 -14.61 -4.66 -2.04
C PRO A 132 -13.54 -5.31 -1.15
N ALA A 133 -12.89 -6.38 -1.60
CA ALA A 133 -11.78 -6.98 -0.85
C ALA A 133 -10.55 -6.06 -0.85
N ALA A 134 -10.22 -5.47 -2.01
CA ALA A 134 -9.15 -4.47 -2.11
C ALA A 134 -9.44 -3.27 -1.19
N CYS A 135 -10.66 -2.73 -1.26
CA CYS A 135 -11.08 -1.59 -0.43
C CYS A 135 -10.94 -1.92 1.08
N GLN A 136 -11.45 -3.08 1.54
CA GLN A 136 -11.38 -3.46 2.95
C GLN A 136 -9.93 -3.70 3.43
N LEU A 137 -9.07 -4.29 2.59
CA LEU A 137 -7.70 -4.61 2.96
C LEU A 137 -6.74 -3.40 2.89
N ALA A 138 -7.03 -2.40 2.08
CA ALA A 138 -6.23 -1.19 1.95
C ALA A 138 -6.68 -0.09 2.93
N ILE A 139 -7.90 0.41 2.77
CA ILE A 139 -8.40 1.59 3.49
C ILE A 139 -9.47 1.27 4.53
N GLY A 140 -9.88 -0.01 4.67
CA GLY A 140 -10.90 -0.42 5.62
C GLY A 140 -10.51 -0.16 7.07
N VAL A 141 -11.50 0.21 7.90
CA VAL A 141 -11.30 0.50 9.33
C VAL A 141 -10.88 -0.73 10.14
N ASP A 142 -11.24 -1.92 9.66
CA ASP A 142 -10.95 -3.21 10.32
C ASP A 142 -9.56 -3.78 9.92
N ALA A 143 -8.78 -3.08 9.07
CA ALA A 143 -7.46 -3.54 8.65
C ALA A 143 -6.48 -3.57 9.84
N SER A 144 -5.81 -4.72 10.03
CA SER A 144 -4.82 -4.89 11.10
C SER A 144 -3.60 -3.97 10.90
N PRO A 145 -2.83 -3.69 11.98
CA PRO A 145 -1.59 -2.90 11.85
C PRO A 145 -0.62 -3.48 10.83
N ALA A 146 -0.54 -4.81 10.69
CA ALA A 146 0.31 -5.47 9.71
C ALA A 146 -0.15 -5.20 8.27
N LEU A 147 -1.47 -5.24 8.00
CA LEU A 147 -2.03 -4.90 6.69
C LEU A 147 -1.80 -3.42 6.36
N LYS A 148 -1.96 -2.52 7.33
CA LYS A 148 -1.67 -1.08 7.15
C LYS A 148 -0.20 -0.82 6.84
N LEU A 149 0.73 -1.59 7.45
CA LEU A 149 2.14 -1.49 7.13
C LEU A 149 2.45 -1.97 5.71
N MET A 150 1.80 -3.05 5.25
CA MET A 150 1.90 -3.52 3.86
C MET A 150 1.36 -2.47 2.88
N ASP A 151 0.28 -1.81 3.24
CA ASP A 151 -0.31 -0.74 2.44
C ASP A 151 0.69 0.42 2.26
N ARG A 152 1.35 0.86 3.33
CA ARG A 152 2.42 1.87 3.24
C ARG A 152 3.59 1.44 2.35
N ALA A 153 3.95 0.15 2.34
CA ALA A 153 4.97 -0.37 1.42
C ALA A 153 4.49 -0.34 -0.04
N ASN A 154 3.21 -0.62 -0.29
CA ASN A 154 2.59 -0.51 -1.60
C ASN A 154 2.55 0.96 -2.08
N ASP A 155 2.23 1.91 -1.22
CA ASP A 155 2.21 3.34 -1.54
C ASP A 155 3.58 3.86 -2.00
N VAL A 156 4.67 3.31 -1.45
CA VAL A 156 6.04 3.64 -1.91
C VAL A 156 6.24 3.19 -3.36
N VAL A 157 5.71 2.02 -3.73
CA VAL A 157 5.75 1.53 -5.12
C VAL A 157 4.84 2.37 -6.01
N ALA A 158 3.62 2.66 -5.55
CA ALA A 158 2.69 3.55 -6.26
C ALA A 158 3.30 4.94 -6.50
N GLY A 159 4.00 5.50 -5.50
CA GLY A 159 4.71 6.77 -5.65
C GLY A 159 5.76 6.77 -6.76
N ARG A 160 6.50 5.66 -6.93
CA ARG A 160 7.43 5.49 -8.06
C ARG A 160 6.68 5.45 -9.40
N ILE A 161 5.56 4.75 -9.47
CA ILE A 161 4.75 4.66 -10.69
C ILE A 161 4.23 6.05 -11.08
N PHE A 162 3.75 6.85 -10.12
CA PHE A 162 3.32 8.23 -10.37
C PHE A 162 4.48 9.09 -10.91
N ASP A 163 5.66 9.00 -10.29
CA ASP A 163 6.86 9.66 -10.76
C ASP A 163 7.22 9.27 -12.21
N GLU A 164 7.22 7.98 -12.51
CA GLU A 164 7.50 7.43 -13.84
C GLU A 164 6.47 7.92 -14.87
N GLN A 165 5.20 7.84 -14.59
CA GLN A 165 4.11 8.25 -15.50
C GLN A 165 4.17 9.74 -15.84
N ILE A 166 4.54 10.60 -14.86
CA ILE A 166 4.71 12.03 -15.09
C ILE A 166 6.02 12.29 -15.84
N SER A 167 7.11 11.64 -15.43
CA SER A 167 8.44 11.80 -16.05
C SER A 167 8.49 11.36 -17.52
N GLN A 168 7.61 10.48 -17.97
CA GLN A 168 7.47 10.11 -19.37
C GLN A 168 6.97 11.28 -20.25
N ARG A 169 6.27 12.24 -19.67
CA ARG A 169 5.54 13.31 -20.40
C ARG A 169 6.07 14.71 -20.14
N PHE A 170 6.64 14.92 -18.96
CA PHE A 170 7.07 16.23 -18.49
C PHE A 170 8.51 16.18 -17.97
N VAL A 171 9.22 17.31 -18.10
CA VAL A 171 10.54 17.52 -17.52
C VAL A 171 10.33 17.96 -16.06
N LEU A 172 10.54 17.02 -15.12
CA LEU A 172 10.46 17.30 -13.69
C LEU A 172 11.75 17.97 -13.18
N PRO A 173 11.67 18.86 -12.20
CA PRO A 173 12.85 19.42 -11.53
C PRO A 173 13.65 18.31 -10.82
N ILE A 174 14.92 18.61 -10.55
CA ILE A 174 15.78 17.73 -9.75
C ILE A 174 15.35 17.86 -8.28
N ILE A 175 14.72 16.83 -7.77
CA ILE A 175 14.28 16.75 -6.39
C ILE A 175 14.90 15.49 -5.78
N PRO A 176 15.65 15.59 -4.66
CA PRO A 176 16.16 14.42 -3.96
C PRO A 176 15.02 13.49 -3.53
N ASP A 177 15.19 12.19 -3.76
CA ASP A 177 14.21 11.15 -3.38
C ASP A 177 12.78 11.48 -3.85
N ARG A 178 12.64 11.88 -5.12
CA ARG A 178 11.35 12.28 -5.72
C ARG A 178 10.25 11.22 -5.61
N PRO A 179 10.51 9.90 -5.74
CA PRO A 179 9.49 8.89 -5.47
C PRO A 179 8.88 8.97 -4.06
N LYS A 180 9.67 9.37 -3.08
CA LYS A 180 9.18 9.56 -1.70
C LYS A 180 8.30 10.81 -1.56
N LEU A 181 8.52 11.81 -2.41
CA LEU A 181 7.62 12.97 -2.49
C LEU A 181 6.22 12.53 -2.95
N PHE A 182 6.14 11.73 -4.03
CA PHE A 182 4.87 11.18 -4.50
C PHE A 182 4.23 10.23 -3.49
N PHE A 183 5.01 9.39 -2.81
CA PHE A 183 4.51 8.58 -1.70
C PHE A 183 3.81 9.41 -0.62
N ARG A 184 4.41 10.53 -0.20
CA ARG A 184 3.79 11.42 0.80
C ARG A 184 2.49 12.05 0.29
N ALA A 185 2.47 12.46 -0.98
CA ALA A 185 1.25 12.98 -1.61
C ALA A 185 0.12 11.93 -1.61
N LEU A 186 0.42 10.67 -1.96
CA LEU A 186 -0.54 9.56 -1.90
C LEU A 186 -1.03 9.28 -0.47
N SER A 187 -0.15 9.37 0.53
CA SER A 187 -0.55 9.20 1.93
C SER A 187 -1.59 10.25 2.40
N LEU A 188 -1.60 11.45 1.81
CA LEU A 188 -2.65 12.45 2.07
C LEU A 188 -3.98 12.02 1.44
N THR A 189 -3.96 11.44 0.25
CA THR A 189 -5.17 10.93 -0.40
C THR A 189 -5.77 9.77 0.38
N ASP A 190 -4.95 8.82 0.86
CA ASP A 190 -5.40 7.68 1.65
C ASP A 190 -6.05 8.11 2.96
N MET A 191 -5.55 9.18 3.58
CA MET A 191 -6.18 9.75 4.76
C MET A 191 -7.61 10.20 4.46
N MET A 192 -7.83 10.89 3.34
CA MET A 192 -9.17 11.34 2.94
C MET A 192 -10.10 10.16 2.64
N LEU A 193 -9.60 9.12 1.97
CA LEU A 193 -10.37 7.90 1.74
C LEU A 193 -10.71 7.17 3.04
N SER A 194 -9.77 7.11 3.98
CA SER A 194 -9.99 6.49 5.30
C SER A 194 -11.05 7.25 6.10
N ILE A 195 -11.07 8.58 6.05
CA ILE A 195 -12.11 9.42 6.67
C ILE A 195 -13.46 9.14 6.01
N SER A 196 -13.50 9.08 4.67
CA SER A 196 -14.73 8.74 3.93
C SER A 196 -15.31 7.38 4.37
N MET A 197 -14.45 6.37 4.51
CA MET A 197 -14.86 5.05 5.00
C MET A 197 -15.35 5.11 6.45
N LEU A 198 -14.71 5.88 7.31
CA LEU A 198 -15.10 6.02 8.72
C LEU A 198 -16.45 6.73 8.88
N GLU A 199 -16.66 7.83 8.15
CA GLU A 199 -17.85 8.68 8.29
C GLU A 199 -19.04 8.20 7.47
N ARG A 200 -18.79 7.64 6.28
CA ARG A 200 -19.81 7.31 5.29
C ARG A 200 -19.94 5.80 5.01
N GLY A 201 -19.01 4.99 5.50
CA GLY A 201 -18.96 3.55 5.22
C GLY A 201 -18.61 3.20 3.77
N LYS A 202 -18.27 4.20 2.95
CA LYS A 202 -17.90 4.05 1.52
C LYS A 202 -17.01 5.18 1.04
N ILE A 203 -16.32 4.98 -0.07
CA ILE A 203 -15.64 6.07 -0.79
C ILE A 203 -16.69 7.00 -1.38
N THR A 204 -16.54 8.30 -1.19
CA THR A 204 -17.43 9.31 -1.78
C THR A 204 -16.67 10.26 -2.69
N PRO A 205 -17.30 10.78 -3.78
CA PRO A 205 -16.65 11.70 -4.71
C PRO A 205 -16.07 12.94 -4.04
N GLU A 206 -16.74 13.45 -2.99
CA GLU A 206 -16.28 14.60 -2.20
C GLU A 206 -14.88 14.35 -1.62
N TYR A 207 -14.68 13.24 -0.92
CA TYR A 207 -13.39 12.89 -0.30
C TYR A 207 -12.32 12.50 -1.34
N VAL A 208 -12.74 11.93 -2.48
CA VAL A 208 -11.84 11.66 -3.61
C VAL A 208 -11.26 12.96 -4.15
N GLU A 209 -12.11 13.96 -4.42
CA GLU A 209 -11.66 15.25 -4.93
C GLU A 209 -10.84 16.02 -3.90
N GLU A 210 -11.20 15.96 -2.61
CA GLU A 210 -10.43 16.60 -1.54
C GLU A 210 -9.04 15.98 -1.40
N GLY A 211 -8.93 14.66 -1.44
CA GLY A 211 -7.66 13.96 -1.43
C GLY A 211 -6.79 14.32 -2.64
N CYS A 212 -7.38 14.38 -3.82
CA CYS A 212 -6.68 14.77 -5.04
C CYS A 212 -6.16 16.22 -4.96
N ARG A 213 -6.98 17.16 -4.45
CA ARG A 213 -6.56 18.56 -4.22
C ARG A 213 -5.42 18.65 -3.22
N ALA A 214 -5.51 17.93 -2.10
CA ALA A 214 -4.48 17.90 -1.07
C ALA A 214 -3.13 17.38 -1.63
N ALA A 215 -3.15 16.30 -2.39
CA ALA A 215 -1.96 15.74 -3.02
C ALA A 215 -1.32 16.72 -4.02
N ILE A 216 -2.13 17.35 -4.88
CA ILE A 216 -1.64 18.33 -5.86
C ILE A 216 -1.06 19.55 -5.14
N ALA A 217 -1.76 20.11 -4.15
CA ALA A 217 -1.30 21.25 -3.37
C ALA A 217 0.04 20.95 -2.66
N TYR A 218 0.19 19.78 -2.08
CA TYR A 218 1.45 19.34 -1.49
C TYR A 218 2.57 19.25 -2.53
N LEU A 219 2.30 18.66 -3.69
CA LEU A 219 3.29 18.53 -4.76
C LEU A 219 3.69 19.89 -5.34
N GLN A 220 2.79 20.88 -5.40
CA GLN A 220 3.06 22.24 -5.88
C GLN A 220 4.08 23.00 -5.03
N ILE A 221 4.34 22.57 -3.79
CA ILE A 221 5.43 23.13 -2.96
C ILE A 221 6.81 22.84 -3.59
N TYR A 222 6.92 21.75 -4.37
CA TYR A 222 8.18 21.24 -4.91
C TYR A 222 8.23 21.25 -6.44
N ILE A 223 7.07 21.17 -7.09
CA ILE A 223 6.93 21.06 -8.55
C ILE A 223 6.21 22.29 -9.05
N PRO A 224 6.81 23.06 -9.99
CA PRO A 224 6.16 24.23 -10.59
C PRO A 224 4.79 23.89 -11.19
N GLU A 225 3.87 24.83 -11.15
CA GLU A 225 2.53 24.68 -11.72
C GLU A 225 2.55 24.23 -13.18
N LYS A 226 3.49 24.81 -13.97
CA LYS A 226 3.70 24.48 -15.39
C LYS A 226 5.05 23.81 -15.56
N LEU A 227 5.05 22.65 -16.22
CA LEU A 227 6.27 21.92 -16.57
C LEU A 227 6.46 21.90 -18.09
N PRO A 228 7.70 21.95 -18.57
CA PRO A 228 8.01 21.68 -19.98
C PRO A 228 7.59 20.25 -20.34
N ARG A 229 6.99 20.07 -21.51
CA ARG A 229 6.72 18.74 -22.06
C ARG A 229 8.02 18.13 -22.59
N LYS A 230 8.17 16.83 -22.43
CA LYS A 230 9.19 16.09 -23.18
C LYS A 230 8.78 16.06 -24.66
N LYS A 231 9.75 16.28 -25.53
CA LYS A 231 9.57 16.01 -26.96
C LYS A 231 9.36 14.50 -27.12
N PRO A 232 8.48 14.05 -28.04
CA PRO A 232 8.50 12.67 -28.48
C PRO A 232 9.93 12.32 -28.90
N GLU A 233 10.50 11.25 -28.38
CA GLU A 233 11.75 10.72 -28.94
C GLU A 233 11.40 10.30 -30.36
N GLU A 234 12.08 10.91 -31.35
CA GLU A 234 12.08 10.38 -32.70
C GLU A 234 12.81 9.05 -32.58
N PHE A 235 12.05 7.98 -32.67
CA PHE A 235 12.61 6.64 -32.81
C PHE A 235 13.16 6.56 -34.24
N ASP A 236 14.51 6.72 -34.37
CA ASP A 236 15.24 6.31 -35.56
C ASP A 236 15.23 4.78 -35.72
#